data_95a71945800c6d3756d6b657b66ff1cf
#
_entry.id   95a71945800c6d3756d6b657b66ff1cf
#
_cell.length_a   1.000
_cell.length_b   1.000
_cell.length_c   1.000
_cell.angle_alpha   90.00
_cell.angle_beta   90.00
_cell.angle_gamma   90.00
#
_symmetry.space_group_name_H-M   'P 1'
#
loop_
_entity.id
_entity.type
_entity.pdbx_description
1 polymer ?
#
loop_
_entity_poly.entity_id
_entity_poly.type
_entity_poly.pdbx_seq_one_letter_code
_entity_poly.pdbx_strand_id
1 'polypeptide(L)'
;MSMLQPFLSGSTTPSFPFKRTVLVCCAPSQQSHVAVANGPVLDARVPERTEIRLGLPSKGRLASETLDLLKDCHLSVKQVNTRQYVARIPQFANLEVWFQRPKDIVRKLASGDLDLGIVGFDTVSEYGQGNEDLVLVHDALEYGNCRLSLAIPKYGIFENINSLEELAQMPQWTAEKPLRVATGFTYLGPKFMKENGLKYVTFSTADGALEAAPAMGIADAILDLVGSGTTLKQNNLKEIEGGIVLESQAVLVASRKALIQRKGALDITQEILERLEAHLRAVGQFMVTANIRVSSAEEVAVVEEVAERILSQPSLSGLQGPTLSPVFCKRDGKLVLDYFAIVICVPKMALYKSVQQLRAVGGSGVLVSPLTFIFDEETPRWRELLRKLGL
;
A
#
# COMPACT_ATOMS: atom_id res chain seq x y z
N MET A 1 -23.99 52.60 41.16
CA MET A 1 -23.11 53.77 41.11
C MET A 1 -22.11 53.49 40.03
N SER A 2 -22.26 54.11 39.05
CA SER A 2 -21.95 55.31 38.31
C SER A 2 -21.32 54.91 37.00
N MET A 3 -22.02 55.05 35.94
CA MET A 3 -22.13 56.12 34.94
C MET A 3 -21.05 56.16 33.90
N LEU A 4 -21.50 55.92 32.67
CA LEU A 4 -21.63 56.86 31.51
C LEU A 4 -20.36 56.88 30.62
N GLN A 5 -20.50 56.34 29.45
CA GLN A 5 -20.85 56.88 28.09
C GLN A 5 -19.77 57.76 27.39
N PRO A 6 -19.91 58.10 26.12
CA PRO A 6 -19.13 57.54 25.01
C PRO A 6 -18.41 58.67 24.23
N PHE A 7 -17.56 58.34 23.29
CA PHE A 7 -17.16 59.29 22.23
C PHE A 7 -17.19 58.67 20.83
N LEU A 8 -17.98 59.32 20.04
CA LEU A 8 -18.12 59.24 18.58
C LEU A 8 -17.00 60.01 17.88
N SER A 9 -16.77 59.61 16.64
CA SER A 9 -16.32 60.31 15.45
C SER A 9 -14.99 59.74 14.91
N GLY A 10 -14.83 59.52 13.65
CA GLY A 10 -15.49 59.92 12.46
C GLY A 10 -14.75 59.29 11.25
N SER A 11 -15.52 59.05 10.25
CA SER A 11 -15.24 58.60 8.91
C SER A 11 -14.00 59.20 8.25
N THR A 12 -13.31 58.41 7.44
CA THR A 12 -12.98 58.79 6.06
C THR A 12 -12.44 57.57 5.29
N THR A 13 -13.19 57.12 4.32
CA THR A 13 -12.78 56.24 3.21
C THR A 13 -12.13 57.08 2.13
N PRO A 14 -11.07 56.63 1.50
CA PRO A 14 -10.69 57.09 0.17
C PRO A 14 -11.17 56.12 -0.91
N SER A 15 -12.07 56.64 -1.76
CA SER A 15 -12.46 56.04 -3.01
C SER A 15 -11.34 56.24 -4.04
N PHE A 16 -10.97 55.14 -4.77
CA PHE A 16 -10.18 55.22 -5.99
C PHE A 16 -11.06 54.88 -7.20
N PRO A 17 -10.94 55.60 -8.33
CA PRO A 17 -11.82 55.40 -9.45
C PRO A 17 -11.40 54.27 -10.39
N PHE A 18 -12.38 53.47 -10.78
CA PHE A 18 -12.30 52.53 -11.89
C PHE A 18 -12.16 53.30 -13.21
N LYS A 19 -11.07 53.07 -13.95
CA LYS A 19 -11.00 53.32 -15.39
C LYS A 19 -11.21 52.04 -16.18
N ARG A 20 -12.38 51.91 -16.79
CA ARG A 20 -12.65 50.99 -17.89
C ARG A 20 -11.88 51.43 -19.11
N THR A 21 -11.04 50.54 -19.65
CA THR A 21 -10.60 50.66 -21.05
C THR A 21 -10.99 49.36 -21.75
N VAL A 22 -12.00 49.48 -22.60
CA VAL A 22 -12.39 48.45 -23.58
C VAL A 22 -11.54 48.66 -24.79
N LEU A 23 -10.73 47.70 -25.18
CA LEU A 23 -10.10 47.62 -26.51
C LEU A 23 -10.58 46.33 -27.17
N VAL A 24 -11.50 46.54 -28.10
CA VAL A 24 -11.88 45.52 -29.08
C VAL A 24 -10.88 45.64 -30.24
N CYS A 25 -10.13 44.60 -30.52
CA CYS A 25 -9.45 44.41 -31.78
C CYS A 25 -9.82 43.07 -32.36
N CYS A 26 -10.67 43.09 -33.37
CA CYS A 26 -10.85 41.98 -34.30
C CYS A 26 -9.66 41.93 -35.25
N ALA A 27 -9.05 40.76 -35.42
CA ALA A 27 -8.22 40.42 -36.57
C ALA A 27 -8.35 38.91 -36.87
N PRO A 28 -8.20 38.48 -38.10
CA PRO A 28 -8.88 37.30 -38.64
C PRO A 28 -8.14 36.00 -38.40
N SER A 29 -8.93 34.93 -38.32
CA SER A 29 -8.53 33.53 -38.26
C SER A 29 -7.58 33.13 -39.39
N GLN A 30 -6.35 32.75 -39.05
CA GLN A 30 -5.54 31.87 -39.87
C GLN A 30 -5.63 30.45 -39.28
N GLN A 31 -6.29 29.59 -40.04
CA GLN A 31 -6.23 28.14 -39.81
C GLN A 31 -4.81 27.66 -40.15
N SER A 32 -3.99 27.41 -39.16
CA SER A 32 -2.77 26.64 -39.33
C SER A 32 -3.12 25.15 -39.24
N HIS A 33 -3.09 24.47 -40.38
CA HIS A 33 -3.04 23.02 -40.45
C HIS A 33 -1.77 22.53 -39.74
N VAL A 34 -1.92 22.00 -38.54
CA VAL A 34 -0.85 21.24 -37.91
C VAL A 34 -0.84 19.85 -38.57
N ALA A 35 0.14 19.66 -39.44
CA ALA A 35 0.44 18.34 -39.99
C ALA A 35 0.86 17.43 -38.84
N VAL A 36 0.07 16.38 -38.58
CA VAL A 36 0.46 15.29 -37.71
C VAL A 36 1.55 14.51 -38.44
N ALA A 37 2.78 14.80 -38.11
CA ALA A 37 3.93 13.97 -38.52
C ALA A 37 3.88 12.64 -37.74
N ASN A 38 3.44 11.58 -38.43
CA ASN A 38 3.69 10.22 -37.99
C ASN A 38 5.21 9.92 -38.11
N GLY A 39 5.99 10.40 -37.17
CA GLY A 39 7.37 9.94 -36.94
C GLY A 39 7.38 8.67 -36.12
N PRO A 40 8.38 7.80 -36.28
CA PRO A 40 8.50 6.63 -35.44
C PRO A 40 8.55 7.05 -33.97
N VAL A 41 7.86 6.29 -33.12
CA VAL A 41 7.92 6.46 -31.66
C VAL A 41 9.39 6.28 -31.26
N LEU A 42 10.09 7.38 -31.08
CA LEU A 42 11.43 7.41 -30.52
C LEU A 42 11.35 6.78 -29.15
N ASP A 43 12.04 5.69 -28.98
CA ASP A 43 12.25 5.01 -27.71
C ASP A 43 12.67 6.07 -26.67
N ALA A 44 11.73 6.49 -25.82
CA ALA A 44 11.93 7.59 -24.89
C ALA A 44 13.00 7.14 -23.87
N ARG A 45 14.23 7.62 -24.10
CA ARG A 45 15.35 7.35 -23.19
C ARG A 45 15.00 7.86 -21.80
N VAL A 46 15.28 7.04 -20.79
CA VAL A 46 15.20 7.45 -19.39
C VAL A 46 16.10 8.69 -19.19
N PRO A 47 15.62 9.76 -18.56
CA PRO A 47 16.43 10.95 -18.30
C PRO A 47 17.77 10.58 -17.67
N GLU A 48 18.88 11.13 -18.22
CA GLU A 48 20.22 10.82 -17.78
C GLU A 48 20.48 11.47 -16.42
N ARG A 49 20.55 10.66 -15.37
CA ARG A 49 20.90 11.05 -14.00
C ARG A 49 21.55 9.88 -13.27
N THR A 50 22.33 10.18 -12.26
CA THR A 50 23.05 9.19 -11.44
C THR A 50 22.23 8.72 -10.25
N GLU A 51 21.37 9.60 -9.72
CA GLU A 51 20.54 9.33 -8.55
C GLU A 51 19.32 8.49 -8.93
N ILE A 52 19.06 7.49 -8.09
CA ILE A 52 17.82 6.69 -8.12
C ILE A 52 16.75 7.43 -7.33
N ARG A 53 15.53 7.46 -7.78
CA ARG A 53 14.43 8.20 -7.16
C ARG A 53 13.30 7.28 -6.75
N LEU A 54 13.00 7.30 -5.44
CA LEU A 54 11.87 6.62 -4.84
C LEU A 54 10.73 7.62 -4.58
N GLY A 55 9.60 7.44 -5.23
CA GLY A 55 8.38 8.21 -4.98
C GLY A 55 7.61 7.66 -3.78
N LEU A 56 7.30 8.53 -2.80
CA LEU A 56 6.45 8.18 -1.66
C LEU A 56 5.23 9.10 -1.58
N PRO A 57 4.09 8.62 -1.04
CA PRO A 57 2.92 9.45 -0.81
C PRO A 57 3.24 10.63 0.11
N SER A 58 2.77 11.83 -0.26
CA SER A 58 3.11 13.07 0.47
C SER A 58 2.17 13.39 1.62
N LYS A 59 0.96 12.80 1.67
CA LYS A 59 -0.09 13.13 2.64
C LYS A 59 -1.04 11.95 2.88
N GLY A 60 -1.78 12.04 3.99
CA GLY A 60 -2.82 11.09 4.36
C GLY A 60 -2.29 9.85 5.06
N ARG A 61 -3.22 8.93 5.37
CA ARG A 61 -2.92 7.70 6.09
C ARG A 61 -1.89 6.83 5.38
N LEU A 62 -2.00 6.70 4.05
CA LEU A 62 -1.04 5.94 3.26
C LEU A 62 0.41 6.46 3.43
N ALA A 63 0.60 7.78 3.55
CA ALA A 63 1.93 8.37 3.75
C ALA A 63 2.53 8.00 5.12
N SER A 64 1.73 8.08 6.20
CA SER A 64 2.19 7.71 7.55
C SER A 64 2.53 6.22 7.63
N GLU A 65 1.63 5.36 7.16
CA GLU A 65 1.82 3.90 7.14
C GLU A 65 3.07 3.50 6.31
N THR A 66 3.30 4.18 5.16
CA THR A 66 4.52 3.97 4.35
C THR A 66 5.79 4.31 5.12
N LEU A 67 5.82 5.45 5.82
CA LEU A 67 6.99 5.87 6.59
C LEU A 67 7.23 4.96 7.80
N ASP A 68 6.16 4.49 8.44
CA ASP A 68 6.24 3.55 9.55
C ASP A 68 6.81 2.21 9.07
N LEU A 69 6.29 1.63 7.98
CA LEU A 69 6.83 0.41 7.39
C LEU A 69 8.32 0.54 7.02
N LEU A 70 8.71 1.62 6.32
CA LEU A 70 10.11 1.84 5.96
C LEU A 70 11.01 1.98 7.20
N LYS A 71 10.52 2.63 8.26
CA LYS A 71 11.24 2.73 9.53
C LYS A 71 11.43 1.37 10.18
N ASP A 72 10.39 0.54 10.20
CA ASP A 72 10.42 -0.81 10.77
C ASP A 72 11.34 -1.75 9.96
N CYS A 73 11.48 -1.50 8.65
CA CYS A 73 12.46 -2.14 7.77
C CYS A 73 13.89 -1.56 7.88
N HIS A 74 14.16 -0.69 8.87
CA HIS A 74 15.43 0.03 9.03
C HIS A 74 15.80 0.90 7.82
N LEU A 75 14.80 1.40 7.09
CA LEU A 75 14.94 2.32 5.95
C LEU A 75 14.37 3.71 6.29
N SER A 76 14.72 4.23 7.45
CA SER A 76 14.17 5.50 7.95
C SER A 76 14.43 6.65 6.98
N VAL A 77 13.37 7.29 6.54
CA VAL A 77 13.43 8.47 5.66
C VAL A 77 13.81 9.69 6.48
N LYS A 78 14.89 10.38 6.11
CA LYS A 78 15.41 11.59 6.75
C LYS A 78 15.11 12.80 5.88
N GLN A 79 14.26 13.67 6.37
CA GLN A 79 13.90 14.95 5.73
C GLN A 79 14.56 16.10 6.51
N VAL A 80 15.29 16.94 5.80
CA VAL A 80 15.99 18.10 6.43
C VAL A 80 14.98 19.16 6.86
N ASN A 81 13.93 19.37 6.05
CA ASN A 81 12.88 20.33 6.32
C ASN A 81 11.54 19.74 5.86
N THR A 82 10.55 19.73 6.74
CA THR A 82 9.21 19.20 6.48
C THR A 82 8.46 19.88 5.33
N ARG A 83 8.90 21.04 4.88
CA ARG A 83 8.38 21.75 3.71
C ARG A 83 9.02 21.30 2.39
N GLN A 84 10.14 20.61 2.43
CA GLN A 84 10.79 20.08 1.24
C GLN A 84 10.13 18.79 0.79
N TYR A 85 10.04 18.60 -0.52
CA TYR A 85 9.48 17.37 -1.10
C TYR A 85 10.55 16.30 -1.34
N VAL A 86 11.78 16.54 -0.93
CA VAL A 86 12.94 15.65 -1.07
C VAL A 86 13.45 15.22 0.29
N ALA A 87 13.79 13.94 0.39
CA ALA A 87 14.40 13.33 1.57
C ALA A 87 15.44 12.29 1.15
N ARG A 88 16.10 11.68 2.12
CA ARG A 88 17.10 10.63 1.88
C ARG A 88 16.89 9.46 2.84
N ILE A 89 17.32 8.29 2.41
CA ILE A 89 17.49 7.11 3.25
C ILE A 89 19.01 6.95 3.42
N PRO A 90 19.56 7.17 4.62
CA PRO A 90 21.02 7.24 4.83
C PRO A 90 21.79 5.99 4.41
N GLN A 91 21.12 4.83 4.37
CA GLN A 91 21.71 3.56 3.95
C GLN A 91 22.08 3.54 2.45
N PHE A 92 21.43 4.37 1.63
CA PHE A 92 21.63 4.42 0.19
C PHE A 92 22.18 5.78 -0.23
N ALA A 93 23.48 5.83 -0.58
CA ALA A 93 24.14 7.08 -0.97
C ALA A 93 23.51 7.74 -2.20
N ASN A 94 23.04 6.91 -3.17
CA ASN A 94 22.51 7.36 -4.46
C ASN A 94 21.00 7.30 -4.57
N LEU A 95 20.27 7.22 -3.43
CA LEU A 95 18.81 7.19 -3.42
C LEU A 95 18.24 8.49 -2.89
N GLU A 96 17.44 9.16 -3.72
CA GLU A 96 16.61 10.29 -3.34
C GLU A 96 15.17 9.83 -3.10
N VAL A 97 14.54 10.30 -2.04
CA VAL A 97 13.11 10.10 -1.77
C VAL A 97 12.35 11.34 -2.16
N TRP A 98 11.28 11.17 -2.97
CA TRP A 98 10.44 12.27 -3.46
C TRP A 98 9.01 12.10 -3.00
N PHE A 99 8.52 13.03 -2.17
CA PHE A 99 7.13 13.06 -1.72
C PHE A 99 6.22 13.62 -2.82
N GLN A 100 5.28 12.81 -3.29
CA GLN A 100 4.38 13.12 -4.39
C GLN A 100 2.94 12.71 -4.06
N ARG A 101 1.97 13.21 -4.84
CA ARG A 101 0.62 12.65 -4.80
C ARG A 101 0.62 11.26 -5.45
N PRO A 102 -0.21 10.30 -5.01
CA PRO A 102 -0.22 8.94 -5.57
C PRO A 102 -0.30 8.89 -7.10
N LYS A 103 -1.21 9.64 -7.71
CA LYS A 103 -1.34 9.74 -9.18
C LYS A 103 -0.07 10.24 -9.88
N ASP A 104 0.65 11.17 -9.25
CA ASP A 104 1.87 11.74 -9.82
C ASP A 104 3.05 10.77 -9.71
N ILE A 105 3.06 9.90 -8.68
CA ILE A 105 4.04 8.80 -8.57
C ILE A 105 3.92 7.89 -9.78
N VAL A 106 2.71 7.39 -10.09
CA VAL A 106 2.49 6.49 -11.23
C VAL A 106 2.87 7.14 -12.56
N ARG A 107 2.45 8.39 -12.79
CA ARG A 107 2.78 9.13 -14.00
C ARG A 107 4.28 9.32 -14.17
N LYS A 108 4.99 9.63 -13.07
CA LYS A 108 6.44 9.85 -13.09
C LYS A 108 7.25 8.56 -13.20
N LEU A 109 6.71 7.43 -12.74
CA LEU A 109 7.28 6.11 -13.03
C LEU A 109 7.16 5.78 -14.52
N ALA A 110 5.99 6.04 -15.11
CA ALA A 110 5.77 5.82 -16.54
C ALA A 110 6.62 6.74 -17.44
N SER A 111 6.89 7.99 -17.01
CA SER A 111 7.79 8.92 -17.74
C SER A 111 9.27 8.69 -17.47
N GLY A 112 9.66 7.89 -16.47
CA GLY A 112 11.05 7.67 -16.06
C GLY A 112 11.64 8.77 -15.19
N ASP A 113 10.82 9.69 -14.67
CA ASP A 113 11.24 10.70 -13.70
C ASP A 113 11.45 10.13 -12.28
N LEU A 114 10.72 9.06 -11.97
CA LEU A 114 10.92 8.21 -10.81
C LEU A 114 11.30 6.79 -11.26
N ASP A 115 12.06 6.08 -10.44
CA ASP A 115 12.52 4.73 -10.72
C ASP A 115 11.72 3.70 -9.93
N LEU A 116 11.40 4.02 -8.68
CA LEU A 116 10.63 3.23 -7.73
C LEU A 116 9.51 4.08 -7.13
N GLY A 117 8.45 3.46 -6.65
CA GLY A 117 7.38 4.16 -5.95
C GLY A 117 6.53 3.24 -5.09
N ILE A 118 6.11 3.74 -3.93
CA ILE A 118 5.10 3.09 -3.10
C ILE A 118 3.78 3.84 -3.26
N VAL A 119 2.73 3.13 -3.62
CA VAL A 119 1.42 3.73 -3.95
C VAL A 119 0.31 2.67 -3.83
N GLY A 120 -0.95 3.07 -3.76
CA GLY A 120 -2.07 2.13 -3.79
C GLY A 120 -2.21 1.43 -5.14
N PHE A 121 -2.56 0.15 -5.13
CA PHE A 121 -2.76 -0.65 -6.36
C PHE A 121 -3.91 -0.10 -7.23
N ASP A 122 -4.93 0.48 -6.60
CA ASP A 122 -6.01 1.23 -7.28
C ASP A 122 -5.45 2.35 -8.16
N THR A 123 -4.50 3.11 -7.63
CA THR A 123 -3.87 4.22 -8.34
C THR A 123 -2.98 3.72 -9.49
N VAL A 124 -2.25 2.61 -9.30
CA VAL A 124 -1.48 1.97 -10.38
C VAL A 124 -2.41 1.51 -11.50
N SER A 125 -3.53 0.89 -11.14
CA SER A 125 -4.51 0.38 -12.09
C SER A 125 -5.21 1.49 -12.87
N GLU A 126 -5.57 2.59 -12.19
CA GLU A 126 -6.24 3.75 -12.81
C GLU A 126 -5.31 4.53 -13.75
N TYR A 127 -4.10 4.87 -13.28
CA TYR A 127 -3.20 5.76 -14.03
C TYR A 127 -2.12 5.03 -14.84
N GLY A 128 -1.85 3.77 -14.52
CA GLY A 128 -0.94 2.92 -15.30
C GLY A 128 -1.61 2.31 -16.52
N GLN A 129 -2.91 2.05 -16.47
CA GLN A 129 -3.73 1.59 -17.61
C GLN A 129 -3.14 0.39 -18.36
N GLY A 130 -2.48 -0.53 -17.65
CA GLY A 130 -1.83 -1.68 -18.24
C GLY A 130 -0.48 -1.39 -18.92
N ASN A 131 0.15 -0.26 -18.61
CA ASN A 131 1.49 0.06 -19.12
C ASN A 131 2.51 -0.98 -18.66
N GLU A 132 3.11 -1.70 -19.60
CA GLU A 132 4.09 -2.76 -19.35
C GLU A 132 5.42 -2.26 -18.76
N ASP A 133 5.69 -0.94 -18.84
CA ASP A 133 6.85 -0.31 -18.18
C ASP A 133 6.68 -0.19 -16.66
N LEU A 134 5.45 -0.35 -16.14
CA LEU A 134 5.18 -0.37 -14.71
C LEU A 134 5.19 -1.81 -14.19
N VAL A 135 6.21 -2.16 -13.43
CA VAL A 135 6.39 -3.50 -12.89
C VAL A 135 6.11 -3.50 -11.39
N LEU A 136 5.21 -4.39 -10.95
CA LEU A 136 5.00 -4.63 -9.52
C LEU A 136 6.22 -5.42 -8.98
N VAL A 137 6.96 -4.78 -8.08
CA VAL A 137 8.09 -5.35 -7.35
C VAL A 137 7.58 -6.10 -6.11
N HIS A 138 6.64 -5.48 -5.37
CA HIS A 138 5.94 -6.10 -4.26
C HIS A 138 4.45 -5.76 -4.34
N ASP A 139 3.63 -6.79 -4.42
CA ASP A 139 2.19 -6.70 -4.70
C ASP A 139 1.31 -6.54 -3.45
N ALA A 140 1.88 -6.72 -2.24
CA ALA A 140 1.11 -6.70 -0.99
C ALA A 140 1.96 -6.21 0.19
N LEU A 141 2.00 -4.90 0.46
CA LEU A 141 2.72 -4.32 1.61
C LEU A 141 1.93 -4.39 2.92
N GLU A 142 0.76 -5.03 2.91
CA GLU A 142 -0.11 -5.34 4.05
C GLU A 142 -0.70 -4.14 4.80
N TYR A 143 -0.74 -2.97 4.17
CA TYR A 143 -1.43 -1.79 4.69
C TYR A 143 -2.16 -1.02 3.58
N GLY A 144 -3.01 -0.07 3.98
CA GLY A 144 -3.82 0.72 3.06
C GLY A 144 -4.93 -0.08 2.37
N ASN A 145 -5.35 -1.21 2.97
CA ASN A 145 -6.37 -2.10 2.40
C ASN A 145 -7.68 -1.36 2.17
N CYS A 146 -8.19 -1.43 0.95
CA CYS A 146 -9.47 -0.92 0.51
C CYS A 146 -9.93 -1.67 -0.74
N ARG A 147 -11.14 -1.38 -1.19
CA ARG A 147 -11.67 -1.87 -2.46
C ARG A 147 -12.30 -0.74 -3.24
N LEU A 148 -12.12 -0.72 -4.54
CA LEU A 148 -12.89 0.15 -5.43
C LEU A 148 -14.23 -0.52 -5.68
N SER A 149 -15.31 0.11 -5.27
CA SER A 149 -16.63 -0.50 -5.29
C SER A 149 -17.71 0.46 -5.76
N LEU A 150 -18.68 -0.09 -6.50
CA LEU A 150 -19.91 0.60 -6.85
C LEU A 150 -20.85 0.59 -5.66
N ALA A 151 -21.34 1.76 -5.27
CA ALA A 151 -22.32 1.91 -4.21
C ALA A 151 -23.53 2.69 -4.70
N ILE A 152 -24.71 2.24 -4.25
CA ILE A 152 -26.02 2.80 -4.59
C ILE A 152 -26.78 3.21 -3.31
N PRO A 153 -27.79 4.10 -3.41
CA PRO A 153 -28.67 4.40 -2.29
C PRO A 153 -29.40 3.17 -1.73
N LYS A 154 -29.65 3.15 -0.42
CA LYS A 154 -30.49 2.12 0.23
C LYS A 154 -31.98 2.37 0.11
N TYR A 155 -32.39 3.39 -0.62
CA TYR A 155 -33.75 3.87 -0.68
C TYR A 155 -34.20 4.14 -2.12
N GLY A 156 -35.51 4.39 -2.29
CA GLY A 156 -36.11 4.72 -3.59
C GLY A 156 -36.04 3.54 -4.55
N ILE A 157 -35.71 3.78 -5.81
CA ILE A 157 -35.66 2.75 -6.86
C ILE A 157 -34.58 1.69 -6.62
N PHE A 158 -33.63 1.94 -5.71
CA PHE A 158 -32.52 1.05 -5.41
C PHE A 158 -32.73 0.17 -4.17
N GLU A 159 -33.83 0.35 -3.45
CA GLU A 159 -34.07 -0.32 -2.17
C GLU A 159 -33.92 -1.86 -2.28
N ASN A 160 -34.50 -2.45 -3.32
CA ASN A 160 -34.51 -3.88 -3.56
C ASN A 160 -33.40 -4.36 -4.52
N ILE A 161 -32.49 -3.47 -4.95
CA ILE A 161 -31.36 -3.83 -5.81
C ILE A 161 -30.18 -4.23 -4.92
N ASN A 162 -29.70 -5.47 -5.07
CA ASN A 162 -28.63 -6.03 -4.26
C ASN A 162 -27.45 -6.57 -5.08
N SER A 163 -27.59 -6.63 -6.40
CA SER A 163 -26.51 -7.08 -7.30
C SER A 163 -26.32 -6.14 -8.48
N LEU A 164 -25.13 -6.22 -9.09
CA LEU A 164 -24.81 -5.49 -10.30
C LEU A 164 -25.67 -5.93 -11.49
N GLU A 165 -26.01 -7.22 -11.53
CA GLU A 165 -26.90 -7.78 -12.55
C GLU A 165 -28.30 -7.18 -12.46
N GLU A 166 -28.89 -7.13 -11.24
CA GLU A 166 -30.18 -6.48 -11.01
C GLU A 166 -30.15 -5.00 -11.43
N LEU A 167 -29.04 -4.28 -11.08
CA LEU A 167 -28.86 -2.90 -11.48
C LEU A 167 -28.79 -2.72 -13.01
N ALA A 168 -28.11 -3.65 -13.70
CA ALA A 168 -27.97 -3.61 -15.16
C ALA A 168 -29.29 -3.91 -15.89
N GLN A 169 -30.16 -4.71 -15.30
CA GLN A 169 -31.46 -5.09 -15.84
C GLN A 169 -32.58 -4.09 -15.55
N MET A 170 -32.32 -3.05 -14.79
CA MET A 170 -33.32 -2.01 -14.49
C MET A 170 -33.78 -1.30 -15.78
N PRO A 171 -35.11 -1.31 -16.10
CA PRO A 171 -35.63 -0.86 -17.39
C PRO A 171 -35.55 0.67 -17.59
N GLN A 172 -35.30 1.43 -16.53
CA GLN A 172 -35.22 2.89 -16.60
C GLN A 172 -33.93 3.41 -17.21
N TRP A 173 -32.89 2.59 -17.33
CA TRP A 173 -31.64 3.01 -17.95
C TRP A 173 -31.74 2.95 -19.46
N THR A 174 -31.82 4.12 -20.10
CA THR A 174 -31.91 4.28 -21.55
C THR A 174 -30.87 5.28 -22.06
N ALA A 175 -30.77 5.44 -23.36
CA ALA A 175 -29.88 6.45 -23.95
C ALA A 175 -30.26 7.88 -23.51
N GLU A 176 -31.56 8.14 -23.32
CA GLU A 176 -32.08 9.44 -22.87
C GLU A 176 -32.00 9.62 -21.35
N LYS A 177 -31.99 8.52 -20.61
CA LYS A 177 -31.91 8.51 -19.15
C LYS A 177 -30.85 7.50 -18.66
N PRO A 178 -29.57 7.79 -18.84
CA PRO A 178 -28.49 6.91 -18.40
C PRO A 178 -28.34 6.93 -16.88
N LEU A 179 -27.77 5.83 -16.32
CA LEU A 179 -27.30 5.76 -14.95
C LEU A 179 -26.16 6.76 -14.74
N ARG A 180 -26.33 7.71 -13.83
CA ARG A 180 -25.30 8.73 -13.53
C ARG A 180 -24.42 8.22 -12.40
N VAL A 181 -23.13 8.04 -12.67
CA VAL A 181 -22.14 7.56 -11.70
C VAL A 181 -21.13 8.66 -11.40
N ALA A 182 -21.00 9.05 -10.12
CA ALA A 182 -19.95 9.95 -9.67
C ALA A 182 -18.71 9.15 -9.28
N THR A 183 -17.54 9.52 -9.80
CA THR A 183 -16.28 8.83 -9.53
C THR A 183 -15.05 9.68 -9.82
N GLY A 184 -13.95 9.43 -9.10
CA GLY A 184 -12.61 9.89 -9.46
C GLY A 184 -11.86 8.94 -10.40
N PHE A 185 -12.41 7.72 -10.67
CA PHE A 185 -11.79 6.67 -11.47
C PHE A 185 -12.32 6.70 -12.91
N THR A 186 -11.65 7.52 -13.73
CA THR A 186 -12.08 7.84 -15.09
C THR A 186 -11.71 6.77 -16.12
N TYR A 187 -10.81 5.85 -15.78
CA TYR A 187 -10.44 4.71 -16.61
C TYR A 187 -11.13 3.43 -16.14
N LEU A 188 -10.95 3.07 -14.86
CA LEU A 188 -11.48 1.82 -14.32
C LEU A 188 -13.01 1.82 -14.28
N GLY A 189 -13.64 2.95 -13.96
CA GLY A 189 -15.10 3.06 -13.92
C GLY A 189 -15.77 2.71 -15.25
N PRO A 190 -15.48 3.41 -16.34
CA PRO A 190 -16.03 3.10 -17.66
C PRO A 190 -15.71 1.68 -18.14
N LYS A 191 -14.48 1.21 -17.90
CA LYS A 191 -14.06 -0.15 -18.24
C LYS A 191 -14.94 -1.19 -17.54
N PHE A 192 -15.08 -1.08 -16.22
CA PHE A 192 -15.88 -1.98 -15.41
C PHE A 192 -17.36 -2.02 -15.84
N MET A 193 -17.99 -0.85 -16.04
CA MET A 193 -19.37 -0.79 -16.46
C MET A 193 -19.60 -1.45 -17.81
N LYS A 194 -18.68 -1.23 -18.76
CA LYS A 194 -18.73 -1.84 -20.09
C LYS A 194 -18.60 -3.37 -20.03
N GLU A 195 -17.64 -3.87 -19.25
CA GLU A 195 -17.36 -5.31 -19.09
C GLU A 195 -18.53 -6.05 -18.43
N ASN A 196 -19.30 -5.36 -17.58
CA ASN A 196 -20.44 -5.90 -16.87
C ASN A 196 -21.81 -5.58 -17.53
N GLY A 197 -21.81 -5.14 -18.79
CA GLY A 197 -23.02 -5.00 -19.58
C GLY A 197 -23.89 -3.78 -19.29
N LEU A 198 -23.43 -2.82 -18.47
CA LEU A 198 -24.11 -1.55 -18.24
C LEU A 198 -23.87 -0.62 -19.43
N LYS A 199 -24.83 -0.55 -20.35
CA LYS A 199 -24.69 0.17 -21.63
C LYS A 199 -24.94 1.68 -21.52
N TYR A 200 -25.90 2.07 -20.67
CA TYR A 200 -26.37 3.44 -20.56
C TYR A 200 -25.87 4.04 -19.23
N VAL A 201 -24.62 4.48 -19.22
CA VAL A 201 -23.96 5.06 -18.04
C VAL A 201 -23.32 6.38 -18.44
N THR A 202 -23.45 7.39 -17.60
CA THR A 202 -22.72 8.65 -17.70
C THR A 202 -21.90 8.87 -16.44
N PHE A 203 -20.71 9.44 -16.59
CA PHE A 203 -19.79 9.66 -15.48
C PHE A 203 -19.65 11.15 -15.18
N SER A 204 -19.71 11.51 -13.90
CA SER A 204 -19.32 12.81 -13.40
C SER A 204 -18.07 12.67 -12.54
N THR A 205 -17.06 13.49 -12.80
CA THR A 205 -15.82 13.49 -12.05
C THR A 205 -15.92 14.40 -10.84
N ALA A 206 -15.60 13.85 -9.63
CA ALA A 206 -15.42 14.63 -8.43
C ALA A 206 -14.26 14.05 -7.60
N ASP A 207 -13.48 14.93 -6.99
CA ASP A 207 -12.27 14.56 -6.23
C ASP A 207 -12.52 14.37 -4.71
N GLY A 208 -13.77 14.42 -4.25
CA GLY A 208 -14.10 14.25 -2.82
C GLY A 208 -15.58 14.37 -2.51
N ALA A 209 -15.97 13.90 -1.33
CA ALA A 209 -17.35 13.89 -0.84
C ALA A 209 -18.36 13.24 -1.81
N LEU A 210 -17.91 12.22 -2.54
CA LEU A 210 -18.72 11.49 -3.54
C LEU A 210 -19.97 10.88 -2.92
N GLU A 211 -19.92 10.50 -1.64
CA GLU A 211 -21.03 9.88 -0.91
C GLU A 211 -22.25 10.80 -0.78
N ALA A 212 -22.05 12.11 -0.89
CA ALA A 212 -23.14 13.09 -0.88
C ALA A 212 -23.85 13.22 -2.24
N ALA A 213 -23.22 12.82 -3.34
CA ALA A 213 -23.73 13.07 -4.69
C ALA A 213 -25.12 12.45 -4.97
N PRO A 214 -25.45 11.22 -4.51
CA PRO A 214 -26.79 10.69 -4.67
C PRO A 214 -27.86 11.45 -3.88
N ALA A 215 -27.57 11.84 -2.63
CA ALA A 215 -28.50 12.62 -1.81
C ALA A 215 -28.76 14.02 -2.37
N MET A 216 -27.78 14.61 -3.04
CA MET A 216 -27.91 15.88 -3.75
C MET A 216 -28.60 15.76 -5.12
N GLY A 217 -28.91 14.54 -5.59
CA GLY A 217 -29.50 14.30 -6.90
C GLY A 217 -28.54 14.52 -8.08
N ILE A 218 -27.22 14.67 -7.80
CA ILE A 218 -26.18 14.89 -8.83
C ILE A 218 -25.84 13.58 -9.53
N ALA A 219 -25.85 12.45 -8.81
CA ALA A 219 -25.60 11.13 -9.33
C ALA A 219 -26.64 10.13 -8.81
N ASP A 220 -26.74 8.99 -9.46
CA ASP A 220 -27.59 7.86 -9.07
C ASP A 220 -26.80 6.81 -8.28
N ALA A 221 -25.49 6.70 -8.55
CA ALA A 221 -24.56 5.80 -7.90
C ALA A 221 -23.18 6.49 -7.75
N ILE A 222 -22.34 5.92 -6.93
CA ILE A 222 -20.95 6.33 -6.81
C ILE A 222 -20.02 5.13 -7.04
N LEU A 223 -18.82 5.38 -7.56
CA LEU A 223 -17.75 4.41 -7.64
C LEU A 223 -16.53 5.00 -6.92
N ASP A 224 -16.23 4.48 -5.74
CA ASP A 224 -15.20 5.04 -4.89
C ASP A 224 -14.49 3.98 -4.04
N LEU A 225 -13.39 4.37 -3.40
CA LEU A 225 -12.63 3.51 -2.49
C LEU A 225 -13.37 3.31 -1.17
N VAL A 226 -13.58 2.07 -0.83
CA VAL A 226 -14.26 1.64 0.38
C VAL A 226 -13.28 0.87 1.27
N GLY A 227 -12.98 1.41 2.45
CA GLY A 227 -12.25 0.69 3.49
C GLY A 227 -13.22 -0.11 4.38
N SER A 228 -13.63 0.45 5.51
CA SER A 228 -14.58 -0.19 6.43
C SER A 228 -16.05 -0.14 5.99
N GLY A 229 -16.38 0.68 5.00
CA GLY A 229 -17.76 0.95 4.58
C GLY A 229 -18.57 1.83 5.53
N THR A 230 -17.94 2.37 6.58
CA THR A 230 -18.64 3.23 7.57
C THR A 230 -19.20 4.49 6.93
N THR A 231 -18.42 5.17 6.07
CA THR A 231 -18.85 6.39 5.38
C THR A 231 -20.06 6.13 4.48
N LEU A 232 -20.06 5.02 3.73
CA LEU A 232 -21.21 4.63 2.92
C LEU A 232 -22.47 4.45 3.78
N LYS A 233 -22.35 3.72 4.89
CA LYS A 233 -23.48 3.47 5.82
C LYS A 233 -24.04 4.78 6.41
N GLN A 234 -23.19 5.70 6.75
CA GLN A 234 -23.59 7.02 7.30
C GLN A 234 -24.29 7.90 6.26
N ASN A 235 -24.02 7.71 4.97
CA ASN A 235 -24.65 8.43 3.87
C ASN A 235 -25.78 7.62 3.20
N ASN A 236 -26.33 6.59 3.87
CA ASN A 236 -27.41 5.74 3.36
C ASN A 236 -27.11 5.07 2.00
N LEU A 237 -25.85 4.72 1.79
CA LEU A 237 -25.38 3.96 0.62
C LEU A 237 -25.08 2.51 0.99
N LYS A 238 -25.18 1.62 0.00
CA LYS A 238 -24.79 0.21 0.09
C LYS A 238 -23.94 -0.20 -1.10
N GLU A 239 -22.98 -1.07 -0.85
CA GLU A 239 -22.32 -1.85 -1.90
C GLU A 239 -23.28 -2.96 -2.36
N ILE A 240 -23.12 -3.41 -3.58
CA ILE A 240 -23.92 -4.48 -4.18
C ILE A 240 -23.03 -5.64 -4.60
N GLU A 241 -23.57 -6.83 -4.62
CA GLU A 241 -22.88 -8.03 -5.09
C GLU A 241 -22.44 -7.84 -6.54
N GLY A 242 -21.18 -8.25 -6.85
CA GLY A 242 -20.59 -8.00 -8.15
C GLY A 242 -20.13 -6.54 -8.39
N GLY A 243 -20.37 -5.63 -7.44
CA GLY A 243 -19.99 -4.21 -7.56
C GLY A 243 -18.53 -3.88 -7.27
N ILE A 244 -17.71 -4.84 -6.82
CA ILE A 244 -16.29 -4.64 -6.55
C ILE A 244 -15.51 -4.65 -7.87
N VAL A 245 -14.82 -3.55 -8.16
CA VAL A 245 -13.99 -3.39 -9.36
C VAL A 245 -12.61 -4.00 -9.16
N LEU A 246 -11.99 -3.71 -8.00
CA LEU A 246 -10.72 -4.30 -7.58
C LEU A 246 -10.52 -4.18 -6.06
N GLU A 247 -9.76 -5.12 -5.50
CA GLU A 247 -9.17 -5.01 -4.18
C GLU A 247 -7.84 -4.28 -4.28
N SER A 248 -7.55 -3.40 -3.33
CA SER A 248 -6.35 -2.56 -3.34
C SER A 248 -5.68 -2.52 -1.97
N GLN A 249 -4.36 -2.42 -2.01
CA GLN A 249 -3.50 -2.11 -0.88
C GLN A 249 -2.26 -1.38 -1.38
N ALA A 250 -1.37 -0.98 -0.48
CA ALA A 250 -0.08 -0.42 -0.86
C ALA A 250 0.79 -1.45 -1.59
N VAL A 251 1.45 -1.01 -2.65
CA VAL A 251 2.35 -1.82 -3.49
C VAL A 251 3.64 -1.07 -3.76
N LEU A 252 4.74 -1.79 -3.99
CA LEU A 252 5.99 -1.25 -4.51
C LEU A 252 6.02 -1.47 -6.02
N VAL A 253 6.13 -0.38 -6.77
CA VAL A 253 6.15 -0.36 -8.24
C VAL A 253 7.47 0.20 -8.72
N ALA A 254 7.97 -0.30 -9.84
CA ALA A 254 9.17 0.20 -10.50
C ALA A 254 8.93 0.53 -11.98
N SER A 255 9.75 1.43 -12.52
CA SER A 255 9.89 1.60 -13.95
C SER A 255 10.79 0.49 -14.50
N ARG A 256 10.26 -0.37 -15.38
CA ARG A 256 11.03 -1.43 -16.07
C ARG A 256 12.29 -0.87 -16.73
N LYS A 257 12.13 0.24 -17.48
CA LYS A 257 13.25 0.89 -18.16
C LYS A 257 14.32 1.35 -17.17
N ALA A 258 13.93 1.92 -16.04
CA ALA A 258 14.85 2.35 -15.01
C ALA A 258 15.62 1.17 -14.40
N LEU A 259 14.94 0.05 -14.09
CA LEU A 259 15.59 -1.13 -13.55
C LEU A 259 16.63 -1.73 -14.49
N ILE A 260 16.38 -1.71 -15.80
CA ILE A 260 17.29 -2.29 -16.80
C ILE A 260 18.43 -1.32 -17.16
N GLN A 261 18.14 -0.01 -17.28
CA GLN A 261 19.08 0.94 -17.87
C GLN A 261 19.88 1.75 -16.84
N ARG A 262 19.32 1.96 -15.64
CA ARG A 262 19.95 2.81 -14.62
C ARG A 262 20.87 2.00 -13.73
N LYS A 263 22.15 2.36 -13.72
CA LYS A 263 23.17 1.70 -12.88
C LYS A 263 22.79 1.75 -11.40
N GLY A 264 22.77 0.60 -10.74
CA GLY A 264 22.47 0.45 -9.32
C GLY A 264 20.97 0.47 -8.97
N ALA A 265 20.07 0.69 -9.94
CA ALA A 265 18.63 0.65 -9.67
C ALA A 265 18.16 -0.74 -9.25
N LEU A 266 18.67 -1.78 -9.91
CA LEU A 266 18.33 -3.16 -9.61
C LEU A 266 18.83 -3.56 -8.22
N ASP A 267 20.08 -3.22 -7.88
CA ASP A 267 20.69 -3.55 -6.58
C ASP A 267 19.93 -2.90 -5.40
N ILE A 268 19.60 -1.61 -5.54
CA ILE A 268 18.81 -0.90 -4.52
C ILE A 268 17.40 -1.49 -4.42
N THR A 269 16.81 -1.87 -5.54
CA THR A 269 15.47 -2.49 -5.55
C THR A 269 15.50 -3.83 -4.84
N GLN A 270 16.53 -4.64 -5.06
CA GLN A 270 16.72 -5.92 -4.38
C GLN A 270 16.81 -5.72 -2.86
N GLU A 271 17.69 -4.81 -2.40
CA GLU A 271 17.86 -4.58 -0.97
C GLU A 271 16.57 -4.04 -0.29
N ILE A 272 15.86 -3.13 -0.96
CA ILE A 272 14.56 -2.65 -0.45
C ILE A 272 13.56 -3.80 -0.37
N LEU A 273 13.45 -4.62 -1.42
CA LEU A 273 12.54 -5.76 -1.47
C LEU A 273 12.84 -6.79 -0.38
N GLU A 274 14.10 -7.18 -0.24
CA GLU A 274 14.54 -8.15 0.77
C GLU A 274 14.21 -7.68 2.20
N ARG A 275 14.45 -6.40 2.51
CA ARG A 275 14.13 -5.83 3.84
C ARG A 275 12.61 -5.77 4.10
N LEU A 276 11.83 -5.39 3.08
CA LEU A 276 10.37 -5.38 3.17
C LEU A 276 9.83 -6.79 3.41
N GLU A 277 10.23 -7.76 2.60
CA GLU A 277 9.76 -9.14 2.75
C GLU A 277 10.19 -9.77 4.06
N ALA A 278 11.46 -9.57 4.46
CA ALA A 278 11.95 -10.11 5.72
C ALA A 278 11.19 -9.55 6.94
N HIS A 279 10.85 -8.25 6.90
CA HIS A 279 10.05 -7.63 7.96
C HIS A 279 8.60 -8.13 7.92
N LEU A 280 7.92 -8.08 6.78
CA LEU A 280 6.52 -8.52 6.64
C LEU A 280 6.35 -10.00 7.06
N ARG A 281 7.32 -10.86 6.74
CA ARG A 281 7.33 -12.25 7.17
C ARG A 281 7.50 -12.41 8.68
N ALA A 282 8.22 -11.50 9.34
CA ALA A 282 8.44 -11.52 10.78
C ALA A 282 7.27 -10.95 11.57
N VAL A 283 6.41 -10.14 10.96
CA VAL A 283 5.25 -9.56 11.63
C VAL A 283 4.36 -10.66 12.20
N GLY A 284 4.10 -10.57 13.51
CA GLY A 284 3.30 -11.57 14.22
C GLY A 284 4.01 -12.90 14.49
N GLN A 285 5.31 -13.00 14.25
CA GLN A 285 6.13 -14.17 14.61
C GLN A 285 6.92 -13.91 15.90
N PHE A 286 7.07 -14.96 16.70
CA PHE A 286 7.78 -14.91 17.97
C PHE A 286 8.82 -16.00 18.02
N MET A 287 10.01 -15.66 18.50
CA MET A 287 11.00 -16.61 18.93
C MET A 287 10.70 -17.02 20.37
N VAL A 288 10.52 -18.32 20.59
CA VAL A 288 10.26 -18.90 21.93
C VAL A 288 11.44 -19.80 22.28
N THR A 289 12.04 -19.51 23.42
CA THR A 289 13.16 -20.31 23.99
C THR A 289 12.74 -20.92 25.31
N ALA A 290 13.04 -22.20 25.51
CA ALA A 290 12.81 -22.90 26.77
C ALA A 290 13.96 -23.85 27.05
N ASN A 291 14.23 -24.15 28.34
CA ASN A 291 15.22 -25.15 28.73
C ASN A 291 14.53 -26.44 29.18
N ILE A 292 14.94 -27.57 28.62
CA ILE A 292 14.52 -28.91 29.06
C ILE A 292 15.67 -29.58 29.81
N ARG A 293 15.42 -30.12 31.02
CA ARG A 293 16.41 -30.81 31.82
C ARG A 293 16.75 -32.16 31.19
N VAL A 294 18.03 -32.50 31.21
CA VAL A 294 18.58 -33.77 30.74
C VAL A 294 18.63 -34.76 31.88
N SER A 295 18.18 -35.99 31.63
CA SER A 295 18.11 -37.06 32.68
C SER A 295 19.21 -38.13 32.58
N SER A 296 20.04 -38.14 31.53
CA SER A 296 21.10 -39.13 31.32
C SER A 296 22.40 -38.53 30.76
N ALA A 297 23.51 -39.25 30.90
CA ALA A 297 24.86 -38.80 30.58
C ALA A 297 25.31 -39.07 29.13
N GLU A 298 24.50 -39.73 28.29
CA GLU A 298 24.85 -40.03 26.89
C GLU A 298 24.26 -38.96 25.96
N GLU A 299 25.11 -38.09 25.48
CA GLU A 299 24.76 -36.81 24.79
C GLU A 299 23.91 -37.01 23.53
N VAL A 300 24.18 -38.01 22.67
CA VAL A 300 23.52 -38.19 21.38
C VAL A 300 22.13 -38.79 21.53
N ALA A 301 21.94 -39.81 22.34
CA ALA A 301 20.64 -40.44 22.59
C ALA A 301 19.63 -39.46 23.24
N VAL A 302 20.14 -38.55 24.05
CA VAL A 302 19.33 -37.54 24.73
C VAL A 302 18.82 -36.44 23.75
N VAL A 303 19.61 -36.03 22.77
CA VAL A 303 19.19 -35.07 21.77
C VAL A 303 18.05 -35.64 20.93
N GLU A 304 18.14 -36.88 20.48
CA GLU A 304 17.09 -37.54 19.69
C GLU A 304 15.80 -37.70 20.52
N GLU A 305 15.89 -38.16 21.78
CA GLU A 305 14.72 -38.26 22.66
C GLU A 305 14.03 -36.93 22.90
N VAL A 306 14.79 -35.87 23.16
CA VAL A 306 14.23 -34.50 23.32
C VAL A 306 13.62 -34.01 22.03
N ALA A 307 14.26 -34.22 20.88
CA ALA A 307 13.74 -33.85 19.57
C ALA A 307 12.42 -34.55 19.26
N GLU A 308 12.32 -35.85 19.46
CA GLU A 308 11.08 -36.63 19.27
C GLU A 308 9.95 -36.12 20.17
N ARG A 309 10.24 -35.86 21.44
CA ARG A 309 9.25 -35.31 22.40
C ARG A 309 8.71 -33.95 21.94
N ILE A 310 9.56 -33.08 21.38
CA ILE A 310 9.16 -31.77 20.88
C ILE A 310 8.36 -31.92 19.58
N LEU A 311 8.85 -32.71 18.64
CA LEU A 311 8.22 -32.91 17.33
C LEU A 311 6.89 -33.69 17.43
N SER A 312 6.68 -34.45 18.52
CA SER A 312 5.36 -35.04 18.80
C SER A 312 4.28 -33.99 19.11
N GLN A 313 4.68 -32.74 19.39
CA GLN A 313 3.74 -31.67 19.71
C GLN A 313 3.43 -30.81 18.43
N PRO A 314 2.17 -30.71 18.00
CA PRO A 314 1.81 -30.09 16.72
C PRO A 314 2.22 -28.60 16.58
N SER A 315 2.34 -27.89 17.70
CA SER A 315 2.66 -26.46 17.70
C SER A 315 4.13 -26.15 17.97
N LEU A 316 5.00 -27.16 18.03
CA LEU A 316 6.43 -27.00 18.33
C LEU A 316 7.35 -27.29 17.13
N SER A 317 6.81 -27.58 15.96
CA SER A 317 7.59 -27.81 14.73
C SER A 317 8.34 -26.57 14.26
N GLY A 318 7.89 -25.36 14.65
CA GLY A 318 8.52 -24.10 14.25
C GLY A 318 8.50 -23.84 12.74
N LEU A 319 9.35 -22.92 12.29
CA LEU A 319 9.44 -22.52 10.87
C LEU A 319 10.23 -23.54 10.03
N GLN A 320 11.34 -24.06 10.59
CA GLN A 320 12.26 -25.02 9.96
C GLN A 320 12.63 -26.17 10.91
N GLY A 321 11.80 -26.42 11.94
CA GLY A 321 12.06 -27.34 13.03
C GLY A 321 12.61 -26.65 14.28
N PRO A 322 12.62 -27.34 15.42
CA PRO A 322 13.21 -26.85 16.66
C PRO A 322 14.74 -26.86 16.59
N THR A 323 15.38 -25.76 17.00
CA THR A 323 16.82 -25.77 17.25
C THR A 323 17.07 -26.26 18.67
N LEU A 324 17.95 -27.25 18.86
CA LEU A 324 18.37 -27.76 20.13
C LEU A 324 19.85 -27.41 20.38
N SER A 325 20.14 -26.81 21.52
CA SER A 325 21.50 -26.42 21.89
C SER A 325 21.83 -26.88 23.32
N PRO A 326 23.00 -27.50 23.56
CA PRO A 326 23.40 -27.93 24.91
C PRO A 326 23.66 -26.72 25.80
N VAL A 327 23.17 -26.79 27.03
CA VAL A 327 23.39 -25.79 28.09
C VAL A 327 24.20 -26.43 29.21
N PHE A 328 25.44 -25.94 29.37
CA PHE A 328 26.37 -26.43 30.35
C PHE A 328 26.34 -25.60 31.63
N CYS A 329 26.48 -26.27 32.78
CA CYS A 329 26.75 -25.61 34.04
C CYS A 329 28.07 -26.14 34.65
N LYS A 330 28.61 -25.42 35.63
CA LYS A 330 29.80 -25.84 36.36
C LYS A 330 29.39 -26.39 37.73
N ARG A 331 29.61 -27.70 37.97
CA ARG A 331 29.40 -28.34 39.27
C ARG A 331 30.72 -28.99 39.74
N ASP A 332 31.13 -28.66 40.94
CA ASP A 332 32.36 -29.17 41.55
C ASP A 332 33.59 -29.00 40.67
N GLY A 333 33.67 -27.86 39.97
CA GLY A 333 34.78 -27.55 39.09
C GLY A 333 34.72 -28.21 37.70
N LYS A 334 33.76 -29.08 37.42
CA LYS A 334 33.58 -29.80 36.15
C LYS A 334 32.44 -29.19 35.35
N LEU A 335 32.59 -29.16 34.02
CA LEU A 335 31.50 -28.83 33.09
C LEU A 335 30.53 -30.02 33.02
N VAL A 336 29.27 -29.76 33.23
CA VAL A 336 28.19 -30.76 33.17
C VAL A 336 27.09 -30.24 32.23
N LEU A 337 26.62 -31.08 31.34
CA LEU A 337 25.41 -30.82 30.53
C LEU A 337 24.19 -30.94 31.45
N ASP A 338 23.46 -29.87 31.66
CA ASP A 338 22.32 -29.82 32.60
C ASP A 338 20.98 -29.65 31.87
N TYR A 339 20.98 -28.92 30.75
CA TYR A 339 19.78 -28.67 29.98
C TYR A 339 20.08 -28.65 28.47
N PHE A 340 19.04 -28.86 27.67
CA PHE A 340 18.97 -28.40 26.27
C PHE A 340 18.08 -27.17 26.16
N ALA A 341 18.60 -26.11 25.54
CA ALA A 341 17.80 -24.98 25.11
C ALA A 341 17.09 -25.36 23.82
N ILE A 342 15.78 -25.14 23.79
CA ILE A 342 14.94 -25.28 22.61
C ILE A 342 14.65 -23.86 22.09
N VAL A 343 14.84 -23.66 20.81
CA VAL A 343 14.44 -22.41 20.14
C VAL A 343 13.49 -22.74 18.99
N ILE A 344 12.31 -22.15 19.02
CA ILE A 344 11.29 -22.29 17.96
C ILE A 344 10.75 -20.93 17.55
N CYS A 345 10.36 -20.82 16.29
CA CYS A 345 9.61 -19.67 15.77
C CYS A 345 8.14 -20.05 15.67
N VAL A 346 7.24 -19.27 16.28
CA VAL A 346 5.80 -19.56 16.30
C VAL A 346 4.98 -18.31 15.97
N PRO A 347 3.86 -18.45 15.26
CA PRO A 347 2.97 -17.34 15.01
C PRO A 347 2.20 -16.93 16.28
N LYS A 348 1.86 -15.65 16.39
CA LYS A 348 1.12 -15.05 17.52
C LYS A 348 -0.10 -15.87 17.93
N MET A 349 -0.85 -16.39 16.96
CA MET A 349 -2.06 -17.18 17.22
C MET A 349 -1.76 -18.51 17.93
N ALA A 350 -0.59 -19.09 17.69
CA ALA A 350 -0.18 -20.36 18.32
C ALA A 350 0.65 -20.17 19.60
N LEU A 351 1.09 -18.94 19.91
CA LEU A 351 2.06 -18.65 20.96
C LEU A 351 1.70 -19.29 22.32
N TYR A 352 0.48 -19.04 22.81
CA TYR A 352 0.08 -19.57 24.13
C TYR A 352 0.03 -21.09 24.15
N LYS A 353 -0.49 -21.71 23.08
CA LYS A 353 -0.52 -23.16 22.93
C LYS A 353 0.88 -23.77 22.87
N SER A 354 1.80 -23.13 22.16
CA SER A 354 3.20 -23.56 22.11
C SER A 354 3.87 -23.49 23.47
N VAL A 355 3.62 -22.44 24.27
CA VAL A 355 4.13 -22.33 25.65
C VAL A 355 3.57 -23.45 26.54
N GLN A 356 2.27 -23.79 26.42
CA GLN A 356 1.67 -24.90 27.15
C GLN A 356 2.32 -26.26 26.79
N GLN A 357 2.53 -26.50 25.49
CA GLN A 357 3.15 -27.72 24.99
C GLN A 357 4.63 -27.83 25.41
N LEU A 358 5.39 -26.71 25.37
CA LEU A 358 6.76 -26.69 25.90
C LEU A 358 6.82 -27.10 27.39
N ARG A 359 5.90 -26.57 28.19
CA ARG A 359 5.81 -26.95 29.62
C ARG A 359 5.43 -28.42 29.82
N ALA A 360 4.51 -28.93 28.98
CA ALA A 360 4.09 -30.35 29.07
C ALA A 360 5.24 -31.32 28.75
N VAL A 361 6.17 -30.94 27.86
CA VAL A 361 7.38 -31.74 27.57
C VAL A 361 8.54 -31.51 28.56
N GLY A 362 8.31 -30.76 29.66
CA GLY A 362 9.30 -30.46 30.67
C GLY A 362 10.11 -29.18 30.45
N GLY A 363 9.68 -28.35 29.56
CA GLY A 363 10.28 -27.03 29.30
C GLY A 363 10.08 -26.07 30.47
N SER A 364 11.13 -25.38 30.86
CA SER A 364 11.15 -24.39 31.94
C SER A 364 11.83 -23.12 31.49
N GLY A 365 11.62 -22.01 32.21
CA GLY A 365 12.24 -20.71 31.86
C GLY A 365 11.87 -20.22 30.48
N VAL A 366 10.59 -20.31 30.10
CA VAL A 366 10.14 -19.96 28.76
C VAL A 366 10.28 -18.44 28.52
N LEU A 367 11.10 -18.07 27.53
CA LEU A 367 11.33 -16.70 27.09
C LEU A 367 10.65 -16.51 25.72
N VAL A 368 10.07 -15.33 25.52
CA VAL A 368 9.37 -14.97 24.29
C VAL A 368 9.86 -13.62 23.79
N SER A 369 10.31 -13.56 22.53
CA SER A 369 10.74 -12.33 21.88
C SER A 369 10.05 -12.18 20.51
N PRO A 370 9.50 -11.01 20.17
CA PRO A 370 9.00 -10.76 18.81
C PRO A 370 10.17 -10.78 17.83
N LEU A 371 9.93 -11.29 16.61
CA LEU A 371 10.92 -11.24 15.55
C LEU A 371 10.75 -9.92 14.77
N THR A 372 11.87 -9.33 14.36
CA THR A 372 11.90 -8.11 13.55
C THR A 372 12.08 -8.43 12.07
N PHE A 373 12.89 -9.44 11.77
CA PHE A 373 13.18 -9.89 10.41
C PHE A 373 13.30 -11.40 10.33
N ILE A 374 12.85 -11.97 9.21
CA ILE A 374 13.09 -13.35 8.79
C ILE A 374 13.54 -13.31 7.34
N PHE A 375 14.85 -13.36 7.09
CA PHE A 375 15.41 -13.39 5.74
C PHE A 375 15.40 -14.82 5.19
N ASP A 376 15.03 -14.95 3.91
CA ASP A 376 15.25 -16.15 3.10
C ASP A 376 16.58 -16.05 2.36
N GLU A 377 17.06 -17.15 1.78
CA GLU A 377 18.24 -17.16 0.92
C GLU A 377 18.02 -16.29 -0.34
N GLU A 378 16.84 -16.38 -0.91
CA GLU A 378 16.39 -15.55 -2.02
C GLU A 378 14.87 -15.40 -1.97
N THR A 379 14.35 -14.17 -2.09
CA THR A 379 12.92 -13.95 -2.06
C THR A 379 12.25 -14.40 -3.36
N PRO A 380 11.10 -15.09 -3.31
CA PRO A 380 10.37 -15.51 -4.51
C PRO A 380 10.01 -14.35 -5.45
N ARG A 381 9.68 -13.17 -4.87
CA ARG A 381 9.36 -11.96 -5.65
C ARG A 381 10.56 -11.40 -6.40
N TRP A 382 11.78 -11.53 -5.84
CA TRP A 382 12.99 -11.13 -6.55
C TRP A 382 13.19 -11.96 -7.80
N ARG A 383 13.09 -13.28 -7.69
CA ARG A 383 13.19 -14.22 -8.82
C ARG A 383 12.13 -13.94 -9.88
N GLU A 384 10.90 -13.68 -9.46
CA GLU A 384 9.80 -13.32 -10.35
C GLU A 384 10.04 -11.95 -11.04
N LEU A 385 10.61 -10.97 -10.33
CA LEU A 385 10.98 -9.68 -10.90
C LEU A 385 12.03 -9.84 -11.99
N LEU A 386 13.12 -10.59 -11.73
CA LEU A 386 14.16 -10.87 -12.73
C LEU A 386 13.56 -11.53 -13.97
N ARG A 387 12.71 -12.53 -13.79
CA ARG A 387 12.00 -13.20 -14.90
C ARG A 387 11.15 -12.21 -15.70
N LYS A 388 10.42 -11.30 -15.06
CA LYS A 388 9.65 -10.25 -15.74
C LYS A 388 10.52 -9.26 -16.50
N LEU A 389 11.73 -9.03 -16.04
CA LEU A 389 12.70 -8.14 -16.72
C LEU A 389 13.45 -8.82 -17.85
N GLY A 390 13.44 -10.16 -17.92
CA GLY A 390 14.20 -10.95 -18.87
C GLY A 390 15.67 -11.13 -18.47
N LEU A 391 15.96 -11.10 -17.16
CA LEU A 391 17.28 -11.24 -16.54
C LEU A 391 17.45 -12.61 -15.87
#